data_409287aa4ce148ae60b3fdea77fc8675
#
_entry.id   409287aa4ce148ae60b3fdea77fc8675
#
_cell.length_a   1.000
_cell.length_b   1.000
_cell.length_c   1.000
_cell.angle_alpha   90.00
_cell.angle_beta   90.00
_cell.angle_gamma   90.00
#
_symmetry.space_group_name_H-M   'P 1'
#
loop_
_entity.id
_entity.type
_entity.pdbx_description
1 polymer ?
#
loop_
_entity_poly.entity_id
_entity_poly.type
_entity_poly.pdbx_seq_one_letter_code
_entity_poly.pdbx_strand_id
1 'polypeptide(L)'
;LIFGISAAMAFVQRAFLTMEPIIISRAGGSEALGAIALSIYLGAQSVGMVTGGLLADRMDRRTLLVRLCFLALPAHLAAIWLGPTGVLGITATACAGFLGLATLPPIVVMAQELMPSSTAVSSGIVMGLAWATGSLGVLGTGALADRVGPFAAALLSMPVILVALGLALHPELGRPARPATGA
;
A
#
# COMPACT_ATOMS: atom_id res chain seq x y z
N LEU A 1 -5.66 -5.19 -14.03
CA LEU A 1 -4.35 -5.22 -13.37
C LEU A 1 -4.18 -4.02 -12.44
N ILE A 2 -4.20 -2.77 -12.95
CA ILE A 2 -3.96 -1.53 -12.19
C ILE A 2 -4.91 -1.41 -10.99
N PHE A 3 -6.21 -1.66 -11.19
CA PHE A 3 -7.20 -1.70 -10.10
C PHE A 3 -6.80 -2.71 -9.01
N GLY A 4 -6.40 -3.92 -9.40
CA GLY A 4 -6.01 -4.97 -8.46
C GLY A 4 -4.76 -4.58 -7.64
N ILE A 5 -3.77 -3.94 -8.26
CA ILE A 5 -2.57 -3.43 -7.56
C ILE A 5 -2.99 -2.36 -6.54
N SER A 6 -3.82 -1.40 -6.95
CA SER A 6 -4.30 -0.34 -6.06
C SER A 6 -5.11 -0.90 -4.89
N ALA A 7 -6.04 -1.83 -5.13
CA ALA A 7 -6.86 -2.45 -4.09
C ALA A 7 -6.02 -3.27 -3.10
N ALA A 8 -5.04 -4.03 -3.59
CA ALA A 8 -4.14 -4.81 -2.74
C ALA A 8 -3.27 -3.90 -1.85
N MET A 9 -2.70 -2.83 -2.41
CA MET A 9 -1.90 -1.87 -1.64
C MET A 9 -2.76 -1.09 -0.64
N ALA A 10 -3.98 -0.69 -1.03
CA ALA A 10 -4.94 -0.04 -0.12
C ALA A 10 -5.32 -0.96 1.05
N PHE A 11 -5.57 -2.25 0.78
CA PHE A 11 -5.84 -3.25 1.82
C PHE A 11 -4.70 -3.33 2.83
N VAL A 12 -3.46 -3.49 2.36
CA VAL A 12 -2.28 -3.61 3.24
C VAL A 12 -2.12 -2.39 4.14
N GLN A 13 -2.25 -1.19 3.56
CA GLN A 13 -2.14 0.06 4.32
C GLN A 13 -3.24 0.17 5.38
N ARG A 14 -4.48 -0.18 5.02
CA ARG A 14 -5.62 -0.15 5.96
C ARG A 14 -5.50 -1.21 7.03
N ALA A 15 -5.06 -2.42 6.68
CA ALA A 15 -4.81 -3.48 7.64
C ALA A 15 -3.73 -3.07 8.65
N PHE A 16 -2.62 -2.47 8.20
CA PHE A 16 -1.57 -1.94 9.06
C PHE A 16 -2.11 -0.85 9.99
N LEU A 17 -2.76 0.18 9.44
CA LEU A 17 -3.32 1.30 10.22
C LEU A 17 -4.32 0.85 11.28
N THR A 18 -5.07 -0.24 11.02
CA THR A 18 -6.06 -0.77 11.96
C THR A 18 -5.42 -1.66 13.02
N MET A 19 -4.49 -2.52 12.62
CA MET A 19 -3.93 -3.53 13.53
C MET A 19 -2.82 -2.99 14.42
N GLU A 20 -2.01 -2.05 13.95
CA GLU A 20 -0.86 -1.54 14.69
C GLU A 20 -1.23 -0.95 16.06
N PRO A 21 -2.23 -0.06 16.21
CA PRO A 21 -2.62 0.44 17.52
C PRO A 21 -3.16 -0.66 18.45
N ILE A 22 -3.84 -1.66 17.89
CA ILE A 22 -4.40 -2.79 18.65
C ILE A 22 -3.26 -3.68 19.18
N ILE A 23 -2.23 -3.92 18.35
CA ILE A 23 -1.04 -4.69 18.75
C ILE A 23 -0.33 -3.97 19.88
N ILE A 24 -0.10 -2.66 19.75
CA ILE A 24 0.57 -1.83 20.77
C ILE A 24 -0.21 -1.86 22.10
N SER A 25 -1.52 -1.65 22.04
CA SER A 25 -2.39 -1.67 23.22
C SER A 25 -2.37 -3.03 23.93
N ARG A 26 -2.46 -4.13 23.16
CA ARG A 26 -2.40 -5.49 23.73
C ARG A 26 -1.03 -5.87 24.31
N ALA A 27 0.03 -5.24 23.81
CA ALA A 27 1.38 -5.38 24.37
C ALA A 27 1.63 -4.52 25.61
N GLY A 28 0.60 -3.82 26.11
CA GLY A 28 0.70 -2.92 27.28
C GLY A 28 1.28 -1.54 26.96
N GLY A 29 1.38 -1.19 25.68
CA GLY A 29 1.79 0.13 25.23
C GLY A 29 0.69 1.18 25.44
N SER A 30 1.09 2.44 25.60
CA SER A 30 0.14 3.55 25.79
C SER A 30 -0.58 3.92 24.48
N GLU A 31 -1.76 4.51 24.60
CA GLU A 31 -2.49 5.07 23.44
C GLU A 31 -1.65 6.15 22.74
N ALA A 32 -0.86 6.92 23.49
CA ALA A 32 0.05 7.92 22.92
C ALA A 32 1.11 7.27 22.02
N LEU A 33 1.64 6.10 22.38
CA LEU A 33 2.58 5.36 21.52
C LEU A 33 1.92 4.92 20.22
N GLY A 34 0.68 4.44 20.28
CA GLY A 34 -0.11 4.10 19.10
C GLY A 34 -0.32 5.31 18.19
N ALA A 35 -0.70 6.45 18.77
CA ALA A 35 -0.88 7.70 18.00
C ALA A 35 0.43 8.18 17.34
N ILE A 36 1.56 8.08 18.04
CA ILE A 36 2.88 8.42 17.49
C ILE A 36 3.25 7.49 16.34
N ALA A 37 3.05 6.18 16.49
CA ALA A 37 3.31 5.20 15.43
C ALA A 37 2.51 5.51 14.16
N LEU A 38 1.21 5.78 14.30
CA LEU A 38 0.35 6.17 13.19
C LEU A 38 0.80 7.49 12.55
N SER A 39 1.19 8.48 13.37
CA SER A 39 1.67 9.77 12.86
C SER A 39 2.95 9.61 12.04
N ILE A 40 3.88 8.78 12.50
CA ILE A 40 5.12 8.45 11.76
C ILE A 40 4.78 7.76 10.43
N TYR A 41 3.92 6.76 10.47
CA TYR A 41 3.50 6.02 9.29
C TYR A 41 2.84 6.95 8.25
N LEU A 42 1.86 7.76 8.65
CA LEU A 42 1.12 8.68 7.79
C LEU A 42 2.01 9.84 7.29
N GLY A 43 2.89 10.37 8.15
CA GLY A 43 3.87 11.37 7.74
C GLY A 43 4.82 10.84 6.68
N ALA A 44 5.34 9.62 6.88
CA ALA A 44 6.19 8.94 5.91
C ALA A 44 5.44 8.61 4.60
N GLN A 45 4.13 8.27 4.67
CA GLN A 45 3.28 8.11 3.50
C GLN A 45 3.22 9.38 2.64
N SER A 46 3.08 10.54 3.28
CA SER A 46 3.04 11.83 2.56
C SER A 46 4.33 12.10 1.81
N VAL A 47 5.48 11.85 2.44
CA VAL A 47 6.80 11.96 1.79
C VAL A 47 6.94 10.93 0.68
N GLY A 48 6.50 9.70 0.91
CA GLY A 48 6.50 8.62 -0.07
C GLY A 48 5.68 8.95 -1.31
N MET A 49 4.49 9.54 -1.13
CA MET A 49 3.63 9.96 -2.23
C MET A 49 4.31 11.00 -3.14
N VAL A 50 4.92 12.03 -2.56
CA VAL A 50 5.67 13.05 -3.32
C VAL A 50 6.85 12.43 -4.05
N THR A 51 7.63 11.63 -3.34
CA THR A 51 8.82 10.97 -3.91
C THR A 51 8.44 9.97 -5.00
N GLY A 52 7.38 9.19 -4.79
CA GLY A 52 6.84 8.26 -5.77
C GLY A 52 6.39 8.95 -7.07
N GLY A 53 5.79 10.14 -6.95
CA GLY A 53 5.45 10.99 -8.10
C GLY A 53 6.68 11.44 -8.87
N LEU A 54 7.67 12.01 -8.17
CA LEU A 54 8.92 12.46 -8.79
C LEU A 54 9.69 11.32 -9.48
N LEU A 55 9.65 10.13 -8.90
CA LEU A 55 10.28 8.94 -9.48
C LEU A 55 9.50 8.41 -10.70
N ALA A 56 8.16 8.47 -10.65
CA ALA A 56 7.30 8.05 -11.77
C ALA A 56 7.48 8.92 -13.01
N ASP A 57 7.92 10.18 -12.85
CA ASP A 57 8.26 11.07 -13.97
C ASP A 57 9.63 10.79 -14.58
N ARG A 58 10.53 10.09 -13.84
CA ARG A 58 11.92 9.88 -14.25
C ARG A 58 12.27 8.44 -14.61
N MET A 59 11.43 7.50 -14.23
CA MET A 59 11.68 6.07 -14.37
C MET A 59 10.52 5.37 -15.06
N ASP A 60 10.80 4.21 -15.64
CA ASP A 60 9.73 3.32 -16.09
C ASP A 60 8.81 2.94 -14.91
N ARG A 61 7.53 3.30 -15.04
CA ARG A 61 6.53 3.19 -13.97
C ARG A 61 6.29 1.75 -13.53
N ARG A 62 6.33 0.80 -14.45
CA ARG A 62 6.21 -0.62 -14.13
C ARG A 62 7.39 -1.08 -13.28
N THR A 63 8.61 -0.77 -13.69
CA THR A 63 9.83 -1.10 -12.94
C THR A 63 9.81 -0.45 -11.55
N LEU A 64 9.35 0.80 -11.46
CA LEU A 64 9.18 1.49 -10.19
C LEU A 64 8.19 0.77 -9.28
N LEU A 65 7.00 0.41 -9.78
CA LEU A 65 5.99 -0.33 -9.02
C LEU A 65 6.52 -1.68 -8.51
N VAL A 66 7.19 -2.43 -9.35
CA VAL A 66 7.78 -3.73 -8.97
C VAL A 66 8.77 -3.53 -7.82
N ARG A 67 9.66 -2.54 -7.90
CA ARG A 67 10.64 -2.25 -6.83
C ARG A 67 9.96 -1.81 -5.54
N LEU A 68 8.98 -0.92 -5.63
CA LEU A 68 8.25 -0.43 -4.46
C LEU A 68 7.46 -1.55 -3.77
N CYS A 69 6.73 -2.39 -4.53
CA CYS A 69 6.02 -3.54 -3.97
C CYS A 69 6.98 -4.56 -3.35
N PHE A 70 8.11 -4.83 -4.01
CA PHE A 70 9.11 -5.77 -3.49
C PHE A 70 9.69 -5.29 -2.15
N LEU A 71 10.00 -4.01 -2.03
CA LEU A 71 10.56 -3.43 -0.80
C LEU A 71 9.49 -3.20 0.29
N ALA A 72 8.23 -2.97 -0.11
CA ALA A 72 7.14 -2.71 0.83
C ALA A 72 6.85 -3.92 1.73
N LEU A 73 6.95 -5.16 1.22
CA LEU A 73 6.66 -6.35 2.01
C LEU A 73 7.61 -6.50 3.21
N PRO A 74 8.94 -6.55 3.03
CA PRO A 74 9.84 -6.67 4.18
C PRO A 74 9.75 -5.48 5.13
N ALA A 75 9.48 -4.26 4.62
CA ALA A 75 9.32 -3.08 5.46
C ALA A 75 8.09 -3.20 6.38
N HIS A 76 6.93 -3.62 5.85
CA HIS A 76 5.73 -3.83 6.68
C HIS A 76 5.89 -4.99 7.67
N LEU A 77 6.51 -6.09 7.25
CA LEU A 77 6.80 -7.21 8.16
C LEU A 77 7.75 -6.79 9.28
N ALA A 78 8.80 -6.04 8.95
CA ALA A 78 9.73 -5.51 9.95
C ALA A 78 9.05 -4.52 10.92
N ALA A 79 8.18 -3.65 10.42
CA ALA A 79 7.42 -2.70 11.24
C ALA A 79 6.55 -3.42 12.27
N ILE A 80 5.79 -4.45 11.84
CA ILE A 80 4.94 -5.26 12.73
C ILE A 80 5.79 -6.04 13.73
N TRP A 81 6.90 -6.64 13.27
CA TRP A 81 7.73 -7.50 14.12
C TRP A 81 8.49 -6.72 15.19
N LEU A 82 9.06 -5.57 14.82
CA LEU A 82 9.86 -4.74 15.73
C LEU A 82 8.97 -3.87 16.63
N GLY A 83 7.74 -3.56 16.18
CA GLY A 83 6.89 -2.58 16.84
C GLY A 83 7.49 -1.16 16.79
N PRO A 84 6.75 -0.13 17.20
CA PRO A 84 7.20 1.27 17.12
C PRO A 84 8.09 1.69 18.30
N THR A 85 8.82 0.75 18.89
CA THR A 85 9.71 0.99 20.01
C THR A 85 11.17 1.02 19.54
N GLY A 86 11.91 2.01 20.01
CA GLY A 86 13.31 2.18 19.64
C GLY A 86 13.52 2.63 18.17
N VAL A 87 14.76 2.91 17.83
CA VAL A 87 15.14 3.50 16.53
C VAL A 87 14.78 2.57 15.35
N LEU A 88 15.03 1.28 15.49
CA LEU A 88 14.78 0.31 14.41
C LEU A 88 13.29 0.15 14.10
N GLY A 89 12.43 0.07 15.13
CA GLY A 89 10.99 -0.04 14.94
C GLY A 89 10.39 1.22 14.31
N ILE A 90 10.78 2.39 14.79
CA ILE A 90 10.36 3.68 14.22
C ILE A 90 10.79 3.79 12.76
N THR A 91 12.03 3.42 12.45
CA THR A 91 12.53 3.45 11.06
C THR A 91 11.78 2.46 10.17
N ALA A 92 11.51 1.25 10.66
CA ALA A 92 10.74 0.25 9.91
C ALA A 92 9.30 0.75 9.63
N THR A 93 8.64 1.35 10.63
CA THR A 93 7.30 1.95 10.48
C THR A 93 7.30 3.09 9.46
N ALA A 94 8.31 3.97 9.50
CA ALA A 94 8.48 5.04 8.51
C ALA A 94 8.74 4.48 7.11
N CYS A 95 9.61 3.48 6.96
CA CYS A 95 9.87 2.83 5.68
C CYS A 95 8.62 2.14 5.12
N ALA A 96 7.85 1.46 5.95
CA ALA A 96 6.60 0.82 5.54
C ALA A 96 5.58 1.85 5.03
N GLY A 97 5.39 2.96 5.73
CA GLY A 97 4.53 4.06 5.31
C GLY A 97 5.00 4.67 3.99
N PHE A 98 6.26 5.05 3.91
CA PHE A 98 6.88 5.63 2.72
C PHE A 98 6.69 4.74 1.48
N LEU A 99 7.10 3.48 1.55
CA LEU A 99 7.02 2.54 0.43
C LEU A 99 5.56 2.21 0.07
N GLY A 100 4.69 2.10 1.07
CA GLY A 100 3.28 1.81 0.86
C GLY A 100 2.60 2.84 -0.05
N LEU A 101 2.71 4.13 0.26
CA LEU A 101 2.00 5.17 -0.51
C LEU A 101 2.81 5.69 -1.71
N ALA A 102 4.12 5.47 -1.78
CA ALA A 102 4.93 5.77 -2.97
C ALA A 102 4.45 5.01 -4.23
N THR A 103 3.69 3.92 -4.07
CA THR A 103 3.10 3.15 -5.17
C THR A 103 1.92 3.87 -5.84
N LEU A 104 1.24 4.79 -5.15
CA LEU A 104 0.00 5.39 -5.64
C LEU A 104 0.18 6.29 -6.88
N PRO A 105 1.14 7.24 -6.94
CA PRO A 105 1.30 8.10 -8.09
C PRO A 105 1.55 7.34 -9.42
N PRO A 106 2.49 6.39 -9.50
CA PRO A 106 2.66 5.63 -10.74
C PRO A 106 1.41 4.83 -11.13
N ILE A 107 0.64 4.30 -10.18
CA ILE A 107 -0.63 3.61 -10.43
C ILE A 107 -1.66 4.56 -11.04
N VAL A 108 -1.81 5.77 -10.49
CA VAL A 108 -2.76 6.78 -10.98
C VAL A 108 -2.40 7.22 -12.39
N VAL A 109 -1.14 7.53 -12.66
CA VAL A 109 -0.69 7.96 -14.00
C VAL A 109 -0.92 6.85 -15.03
N MET A 110 -0.57 5.60 -14.71
CA MET A 110 -0.82 4.47 -15.60
C MET A 110 -2.32 4.24 -15.87
N ALA A 111 -3.18 4.48 -14.88
CA ALA A 111 -4.63 4.41 -15.07
C ALA A 111 -5.14 5.52 -16.00
N GLN A 112 -4.63 6.74 -15.86
CA GLN A 112 -4.98 7.87 -16.72
C GLN A 112 -4.52 7.66 -18.16
N GLU A 113 -3.36 7.04 -18.38
CA GLU A 113 -2.86 6.68 -19.71
C GLU A 113 -3.73 5.64 -20.43
N LEU A 114 -4.40 4.76 -19.69
CA LEU A 114 -5.36 3.81 -20.26
C LEU A 114 -6.69 4.46 -20.67
N MET A 115 -7.04 5.58 -20.04
CA MET A 115 -8.31 6.29 -20.30
C MET A 115 -8.06 7.81 -20.50
N PRO A 116 -7.34 8.21 -21.55
CA PRO A 116 -6.91 9.60 -21.74
C PRO A 116 -8.08 10.58 -21.93
N SER A 117 -9.21 10.12 -22.45
CA SER A 117 -10.44 10.91 -22.59
C SER A 117 -11.23 11.05 -21.28
N SER A 118 -10.89 10.32 -20.22
CA SER A 118 -11.64 10.24 -18.96
C SER A 118 -10.73 10.09 -17.75
N THR A 119 -9.72 10.96 -17.65
CA THR A 119 -8.69 10.91 -16.60
C THR A 119 -9.27 11.05 -15.19
N ALA A 120 -10.33 11.84 -15.02
CA ALA A 120 -11.03 11.97 -13.74
C ALA A 120 -11.70 10.65 -13.33
N VAL A 121 -12.32 9.93 -14.28
CA VAL A 121 -12.95 8.63 -14.01
C VAL A 121 -11.90 7.59 -13.64
N SER A 122 -10.80 7.50 -14.39
CA SER A 122 -9.72 6.54 -14.09
C SER A 122 -9.09 6.78 -12.72
N SER A 123 -8.87 8.04 -12.35
CA SER A 123 -8.40 8.42 -11.01
C SER A 123 -9.42 8.05 -9.92
N GLY A 124 -10.70 8.31 -10.15
CA GLY A 124 -11.79 7.93 -9.24
C GLY A 124 -11.88 6.42 -9.01
N ILE A 125 -11.70 5.62 -10.06
CA ILE A 125 -11.67 4.15 -9.94
C ILE A 125 -10.48 3.69 -9.08
N VAL A 126 -9.29 4.23 -9.32
CA VAL A 126 -8.07 3.81 -8.63
C VAL A 126 -8.00 4.35 -7.21
N MET A 127 -8.35 5.62 -7.00
CA MET A 127 -8.25 6.26 -5.68
C MET A 127 -9.51 6.05 -4.84
N GLY A 128 -10.68 5.94 -5.46
CA GLY A 128 -11.95 5.76 -4.77
C GLY A 128 -12.33 4.29 -4.64
N LEU A 129 -12.71 3.66 -5.77
CA LEU A 129 -13.28 2.31 -5.76
C LEU A 129 -12.27 1.25 -5.30
N ALA A 130 -11.01 1.32 -5.76
CA ALA A 130 -9.99 0.36 -5.33
C ALA A 130 -9.67 0.52 -3.84
N TRP A 131 -9.64 1.74 -3.32
CA TRP A 131 -9.45 1.99 -1.89
C TRP A 131 -10.64 1.52 -1.05
N ALA A 132 -11.86 1.74 -1.52
CA ALA A 132 -13.06 1.20 -0.86
C ALA A 132 -13.02 -0.33 -0.80
N THR A 133 -12.68 -0.98 -1.92
CA THR A 133 -12.52 -2.45 -1.99
C THR A 133 -11.44 -2.95 -1.03
N GLY A 134 -10.27 -2.31 -1.01
CA GLY A 134 -9.20 -2.63 -0.07
C GLY A 134 -9.62 -2.45 1.39
N SER A 135 -10.36 -1.39 1.70
CA SER A 135 -10.87 -1.13 3.06
C SER A 135 -11.88 -2.18 3.52
N LEU A 136 -12.74 -2.67 2.63
CA LEU A 136 -13.65 -3.78 2.95
C LEU A 136 -12.90 -5.07 3.33
N GLY A 137 -11.72 -5.32 2.73
CA GLY A 137 -10.87 -6.44 3.07
C GLY A 137 -10.41 -6.45 4.54
N VAL A 138 -10.36 -5.29 5.19
CA VAL A 138 -9.97 -5.17 6.61
C VAL A 138 -10.97 -5.87 7.54
N LEU A 139 -12.23 -6.00 7.13
CA LEU A 139 -13.21 -6.80 7.88
C LEU A 139 -12.73 -8.25 8.02
N GLY A 140 -12.13 -8.81 6.96
CA GLY A 140 -11.50 -10.13 7.00
C GLY A 140 -10.29 -10.18 7.94
N THR A 141 -9.47 -9.12 7.96
CA THR A 141 -8.34 -9.02 8.91
C THR A 141 -8.84 -8.95 10.35
N GLY A 142 -9.92 -8.22 10.63
CA GLY A 142 -10.56 -8.16 11.93
C GLY A 142 -11.05 -9.54 12.39
N ALA A 143 -11.82 -10.23 11.55
CA ALA A 143 -12.31 -11.59 11.83
C ALA A 143 -11.16 -12.60 12.02
N LEU A 144 -10.05 -12.42 11.32
CA LEU A 144 -8.84 -13.22 11.52
C LEU A 144 -8.18 -12.88 12.86
N ALA A 145 -8.12 -11.59 13.23
CA ALA A 145 -7.56 -11.15 14.51
C ALA A 145 -8.32 -11.70 15.72
N ASP A 146 -9.62 -11.88 15.60
CA ASP A 146 -10.45 -12.50 16.64
C ASP A 146 -10.10 -13.99 16.87
N ARG A 147 -9.56 -14.68 15.85
CA ARG A 147 -9.20 -16.10 15.92
C ARG A 147 -7.74 -16.35 16.30
N VAL A 148 -6.81 -15.59 15.70
CA VAL A 148 -5.37 -15.83 15.84
C VAL A 148 -4.63 -14.73 16.56
N GLY A 149 -5.34 -13.68 16.97
CA GLY A 149 -4.76 -12.48 17.59
C GLY A 149 -4.32 -11.43 16.55
N PRO A 150 -4.23 -10.14 16.95
CA PRO A 150 -3.98 -9.04 16.04
C PRO A 150 -2.58 -9.07 15.43
N PHE A 151 -1.56 -9.50 16.17
CA PHE A 151 -0.19 -9.61 15.66
C PHE A 151 -0.10 -10.62 14.51
N ALA A 152 -0.62 -11.84 14.71
CA ALA A 152 -0.62 -12.87 13.68
C ALA A 152 -1.50 -12.48 12.48
N ALA A 153 -2.67 -11.87 12.73
CA ALA A 153 -3.54 -11.39 11.67
C ALA A 153 -2.89 -10.29 10.81
N ALA A 154 -2.17 -9.36 11.44
CA ALA A 154 -1.40 -8.36 10.72
C ALA A 154 -0.32 -8.99 9.84
N LEU A 155 0.51 -9.89 10.40
CA LEU A 155 1.55 -10.59 9.63
C LEU A 155 0.97 -11.38 8.46
N LEU A 156 -0.15 -12.09 8.66
CA LEU A 156 -0.80 -12.89 7.62
C LEU A 156 -1.49 -12.04 6.53
N SER A 157 -1.77 -10.78 6.83
CA SER A 157 -2.36 -9.84 5.86
C SER A 157 -1.32 -9.21 4.93
N MET A 158 -0.06 -9.07 5.36
CA MET A 158 0.99 -8.40 4.57
C MET A 158 1.35 -9.12 3.26
N PRO A 159 1.34 -10.46 3.16
CA PRO A 159 1.59 -11.16 1.89
C PRO A 159 0.66 -10.80 0.74
N VAL A 160 -0.45 -10.09 0.98
CA VAL A 160 -1.28 -9.50 -0.09
C VAL A 160 -0.48 -8.55 -0.99
N ILE A 161 0.64 -7.98 -0.49
CA ILE A 161 1.61 -7.24 -1.33
C ILE A 161 2.16 -8.11 -2.47
N LEU A 162 2.28 -9.41 -2.27
CA LEU A 162 2.71 -10.34 -3.33
C LEU A 162 1.71 -10.42 -4.49
N VAL A 163 0.40 -10.22 -4.20
CA VAL A 163 -0.61 -10.10 -5.25
C VAL A 163 -0.36 -8.83 -6.06
N ALA A 164 -0.11 -7.69 -5.39
CA ALA A 164 0.25 -6.44 -6.08
C ALA A 164 1.52 -6.60 -6.91
N LEU A 165 2.56 -7.24 -6.35
CA LEU A 165 3.82 -7.54 -7.03
C LEU A 165 3.61 -8.44 -8.25
N GLY A 166 2.85 -9.53 -8.10
CA GLY A 166 2.52 -10.46 -9.20
C GLY A 166 1.79 -9.76 -10.35
N LEU A 167 0.82 -8.90 -10.02
CA LEU A 167 0.10 -8.09 -10.99
C LEU A 167 1.03 -7.06 -11.67
N ALA A 168 1.97 -6.45 -10.92
CA ALA A 168 2.95 -5.51 -11.46
C ALA A 168 3.97 -6.19 -12.39
N LEU A 169 4.30 -7.46 -12.15
CA LEU A 169 5.17 -8.26 -13.00
C LEU A 169 4.48 -8.72 -14.29
N HIS A 170 3.14 -8.67 -14.37
CA HIS A 170 2.39 -9.16 -15.53
C HIS A 170 2.80 -8.42 -16.81
N PRO A 171 3.09 -9.16 -17.93
CA PRO A 171 3.63 -8.56 -19.15
C PRO A 171 2.76 -7.49 -19.80
N GLU A 172 1.44 -7.57 -19.60
CA GLU A 172 0.48 -6.60 -20.16
C GLU A 172 0.51 -5.23 -19.50
N LEU A 173 1.05 -5.12 -18.29
CA LEU A 173 1.08 -3.84 -17.56
C LEU A 173 2.01 -2.81 -18.21
N GLY A 174 2.98 -3.23 -19.02
CA GLY A 174 3.92 -2.32 -19.72
C GLY A 174 3.61 -2.12 -21.20
N ARG A 175 2.49 -2.68 -21.71
CA ARG A 175 2.14 -2.49 -23.13
C ARG A 175 1.42 -1.16 -23.33
N PRO A 176 1.84 -0.34 -24.32
CA PRO A 176 1.10 0.87 -24.68
C PRO A 176 -0.34 0.49 -25.05
N ALA A 177 -1.31 1.33 -24.66
CA ALA A 177 -2.70 1.16 -25.07
C ALA A 177 -2.75 1.01 -26.59
N ARG A 178 -3.40 -0.05 -27.09
CA ARG A 178 -3.65 -0.19 -28.55
C ARG A 178 -4.43 1.05 -28.99
N PRO A 179 -3.97 1.75 -30.05
CA PRO A 179 -4.78 2.81 -30.62
C PRO A 179 -6.15 2.23 -30.96
N ALA A 180 -7.22 2.92 -30.53
CA ALA A 180 -8.57 2.55 -30.92
C ALA A 180 -8.60 2.56 -32.47
N THR A 181 -8.63 1.37 -33.07
CA THR A 181 -8.89 1.24 -34.49
C THR A 181 -10.28 1.83 -34.73
N GLY A 182 -10.31 3.01 -35.36
CA GLY A 182 -11.52 3.74 -35.66
C GLY A 182 -12.51 2.85 -36.39
N ALA A 183 -13.72 2.86 -35.92
CA ALA A 183 -14.91 2.57 -36.70
C ALA A 183 -15.48 3.87 -37.23
#